data_383e35850913ae22b535bddb49f4a0ac
#
_entry.id   383e35850913ae22b535bddb49f4a0ac
#
_cell.length_a   1.000
_cell.length_b   1.000
_cell.length_c   1.000
_cell.angle_alpha   90.00
_cell.angle_beta   90.00
_cell.angle_gamma   90.00
#
_symmetry.space_group_name_H-M   'P 1'
#
loop_
_entity.id
_entity.type
_entity.pdbx_description
1 polymer ?
#
loop_
_entity_poly.entity_id
_entity_poly.type
_entity_poly.pdbx_seq_one_letter_code
_entity_poly.pdbx_strand_id
1 'polypeptide(L)'
;MRFGAFRRWWLANLTSNVGSWMQTVAAQWVMTTLTTSALLVGAIQATNLPVLLLAVPGGVLGDLLDRKKLIIAGQTIMLGSAAALGALDVAGLVTPAVLLILLCGIGVGQGLTGPIAQTLQPELVPASERPQAIALGSVNQNLARAIGPAIGGLLLAATSAALVFFVNAASFLAVIAVVASVSVPGRILALPREHVRSATRAGGRFVRNSPALLAIMARAAAFGFFATGVWALLPLVARHTLGLGSGGYGLLLGSVGIGALLGATFSPALRRALSPRAMMVACAAAIAACALVLAVSRAAVLDGALLVLSGGGWILALGQLSASFQSTLPSWVKARGMAFYTVAFQGATGTGALALGALAQATSLRDGLLILAAGLAVGTVATFPLGFPRPGEIDVAPGDPMPLPVVPEGTIGRVFVTVTYDVASESEGAFLARSDQLKHFRQRTGAIEWRLFVDEATPGRYLETYLVESWQEHQRQHARATQHDQQLLSEIDKLLVPGTKREAHHYLTAPPQR
;
A
#
# COMPACT_ATOMS: atom_id res chain seq x y z
N MET A 1 2.64 25.28 -10.10
CA MET A 1 3.96 25.46 -10.78
C MET A 1 4.61 26.83 -10.58
N ARG A 2 4.04 27.72 -9.73
CA ARG A 2 4.58 29.08 -9.45
C ARG A 2 5.91 29.04 -8.69
N PHE A 3 6.13 28.02 -7.86
CA PHE A 3 7.32 27.92 -7.00
C PHE A 3 8.47 27.22 -7.74
N GLY A 4 9.60 27.93 -7.92
CA GLY A 4 10.73 27.46 -8.71
C GLY A 4 11.38 26.17 -8.19
N ALA A 5 11.52 26.01 -6.88
CA ALA A 5 12.03 24.77 -6.27
C ALA A 5 11.10 23.58 -6.51
N PHE A 6 9.80 23.74 -6.29
CA PHE A 6 8.79 22.72 -6.56
C PHE A 6 8.75 22.32 -8.04
N ARG A 7 8.79 23.30 -8.96
CA ARG A 7 8.78 23.03 -10.40
C ARG A 7 9.98 22.20 -10.83
N ARG A 8 11.22 22.57 -10.38
CA ARG A 8 12.44 21.81 -10.68
C ARG A 8 12.35 20.39 -10.13
N TRP A 9 11.92 20.25 -8.87
CA TRP A 9 11.70 18.95 -8.24
C TRP A 9 10.68 18.10 -9.01
N TRP A 10 9.52 18.68 -9.34
CA TRP A 10 8.44 17.97 -10.03
C TRP A 10 8.86 17.47 -11.41
N LEU A 11 9.56 18.30 -12.19
CA LEU A 11 10.06 17.93 -13.52
C LEU A 11 11.15 16.84 -13.42
N ALA A 12 12.11 16.95 -12.51
CA ALA A 12 13.13 15.94 -12.31
C ALA A 12 12.52 14.60 -11.87
N ASN A 13 11.51 14.62 -10.98
CA ASN A 13 10.78 13.39 -10.63
C ASN A 13 9.96 12.82 -11.78
N LEU A 14 9.37 13.66 -12.64
CA LEU A 14 8.65 13.17 -13.81
C LEU A 14 9.59 12.44 -14.77
N THR A 15 10.74 13.04 -15.09
CA THR A 15 11.73 12.39 -15.96
C THR A 15 12.26 11.09 -15.33
N SER A 16 12.52 11.07 -14.03
CA SER A 16 12.97 9.88 -13.31
C SER A 16 11.90 8.78 -13.28
N ASN A 17 10.64 9.13 -13.04
CA ASN A 17 9.54 8.18 -13.05
C ASN A 17 9.30 7.60 -14.45
N VAL A 18 9.33 8.44 -15.50
CA VAL A 18 9.23 7.98 -16.90
C VAL A 18 10.40 7.07 -17.23
N GLY A 19 11.65 7.46 -16.90
CA GLY A 19 12.83 6.63 -17.09
C GLY A 19 12.74 5.28 -16.40
N SER A 20 12.23 5.24 -15.17
CA SER A 20 12.03 4.00 -14.41
C SER A 20 11.00 3.07 -15.06
N TRP A 21 9.90 3.60 -15.62
CA TRP A 21 8.94 2.81 -16.38
C TRP A 21 9.51 2.33 -17.72
N MET A 22 10.30 3.15 -18.42
CA MET A 22 11.03 2.75 -19.62
C MET A 22 11.99 1.59 -19.31
N GLN A 23 12.76 1.70 -18.23
CA GLN A 23 13.70 0.66 -17.80
C GLN A 23 12.98 -0.64 -17.45
N THR A 24 11.78 -0.57 -16.82
CA THR A 24 10.98 -1.78 -16.54
C THR A 24 10.65 -2.55 -17.81
N VAL A 25 10.28 -1.86 -18.88
CA VAL A 25 10.03 -2.46 -20.20
C VAL A 25 11.29 -3.11 -20.77
N ALA A 26 12.41 -2.37 -20.76
CA ALA A 26 13.68 -2.89 -21.26
C ALA A 26 14.14 -4.12 -20.47
N ALA A 27 14.06 -4.07 -19.13
CA ALA A 27 14.46 -5.20 -18.28
C ALA A 27 13.60 -6.44 -18.52
N GLN A 28 12.28 -6.28 -18.62
CA GLN A 28 11.37 -7.39 -18.92
C GLN A 28 11.63 -8.00 -20.30
N TRP A 29 11.89 -7.15 -21.30
CA TRP A 29 12.22 -7.61 -22.65
C TRP A 29 13.58 -8.32 -22.69
N VAL A 30 14.63 -7.73 -22.10
CA VAL A 30 15.96 -8.34 -22.03
C VAL A 30 15.91 -9.71 -21.35
N MET A 31 15.16 -9.85 -20.25
CA MET A 31 15.00 -11.15 -19.60
C MET A 31 14.45 -12.20 -20.56
N THR A 32 13.49 -11.86 -21.44
CA THR A 32 12.97 -12.81 -22.44
C THR A 32 13.98 -13.16 -23.54
N THR A 33 15.02 -12.34 -23.74
CA THR A 33 16.11 -12.67 -24.66
C THR A 33 17.16 -13.57 -24.01
N LEU A 34 17.34 -13.45 -22.71
CA LEU A 34 18.35 -14.19 -21.94
C LEU A 34 17.86 -15.59 -21.53
N THR A 35 16.54 -15.77 -21.36
CA THR A 35 15.98 -17.04 -20.88
C THR A 35 14.55 -17.26 -21.37
N THR A 36 14.19 -18.53 -21.51
CA THR A 36 12.79 -18.96 -21.73
C THR A 36 12.04 -19.21 -20.42
N SER A 37 12.70 -19.07 -19.26
CA SER A 37 12.11 -19.34 -17.96
C SER A 37 11.08 -18.27 -17.60
N ALA A 38 9.81 -18.65 -17.55
CA ALA A 38 8.71 -17.79 -17.10
C ALA A 38 8.87 -17.37 -15.63
N LEU A 39 9.49 -18.20 -14.80
CA LEU A 39 9.83 -17.87 -13.41
C LEU A 39 10.78 -16.67 -13.34
N LEU A 40 11.86 -16.66 -14.13
CA LEU A 40 12.84 -15.57 -14.12
C LEU A 40 12.25 -14.28 -14.69
N VAL A 41 11.39 -14.37 -15.69
CA VAL A 41 10.64 -13.20 -16.21
C VAL A 41 9.70 -12.64 -15.13
N GLY A 42 8.97 -13.49 -14.42
CA GLY A 42 8.14 -13.10 -13.28
C GLY A 42 8.95 -12.54 -12.11
N ALA A 43 10.18 -13.03 -11.89
CA ALA A 43 11.09 -12.57 -10.84
C ALA A 43 11.46 -11.08 -10.94
N ILE A 44 11.35 -10.47 -12.13
CA ILE A 44 11.55 -9.02 -12.27
C ILE A 44 10.57 -8.23 -11.39
N GLN A 45 9.33 -8.67 -11.26
CA GLN A 45 8.38 -8.00 -10.38
C GLN A 45 8.78 -8.13 -8.90
N ALA A 46 9.45 -9.22 -8.53
CA ALA A 46 9.95 -9.43 -7.17
C ALA A 46 11.16 -8.53 -6.82
N THR A 47 11.85 -7.93 -7.80
CA THR A 47 12.92 -6.96 -7.54
C THR A 47 12.43 -5.66 -6.87
N ASN A 48 11.10 -5.48 -6.73
CA ASN A 48 10.49 -4.44 -5.90
C ASN A 48 10.43 -4.80 -4.40
N LEU A 49 10.76 -6.03 -3.98
CA LEU A 49 10.77 -6.41 -2.56
C LEU A 49 11.70 -5.53 -1.69
N PRO A 50 12.90 -5.12 -2.14
CA PRO A 50 13.72 -4.18 -1.37
C PRO A 50 13.03 -2.84 -1.10
N VAL A 51 12.21 -2.33 -2.03
CA VAL A 51 11.40 -1.11 -1.81
C VAL A 51 10.52 -1.29 -0.59
N LEU A 52 9.87 -2.45 -0.50
CA LEU A 52 8.98 -2.80 0.58
C LEU A 52 9.70 -2.93 1.93
N LEU A 53 10.79 -3.68 1.95
CA LEU A 53 11.58 -3.93 3.17
C LEU A 53 12.23 -2.66 3.71
N LEU A 54 12.63 -1.75 2.83
CA LEU A 54 13.35 -0.52 3.18
C LEU A 54 12.47 0.71 3.31
N ALA A 55 11.19 0.66 2.94
CA ALA A 55 10.30 1.82 3.05
C ALA A 55 10.15 2.32 4.51
N VAL A 56 10.01 1.41 5.48
CA VAL A 56 9.92 1.78 6.90
C VAL A 56 11.28 2.23 7.43
N PRO A 57 12.39 1.46 7.30
CA PRO A 57 13.71 1.94 7.68
C PRO A 57 14.12 3.24 7.00
N GLY A 58 13.84 3.39 5.69
CA GLY A 58 14.13 4.62 4.92
C GLY A 58 13.41 5.85 5.48
N GLY A 59 12.15 5.71 5.85
CA GLY A 59 11.39 6.77 6.53
C GLY A 59 12.00 7.16 7.87
N VAL A 60 12.41 6.19 8.68
CA VAL A 60 13.09 6.42 9.97
C VAL A 60 14.44 7.10 9.78
N LEU A 61 15.24 6.60 8.84
CA LEU A 61 16.53 7.22 8.51
C LEU A 61 16.35 8.67 8.03
N GLY A 62 15.29 8.94 7.26
CA GLY A 62 14.93 10.29 6.82
C GLY A 62 14.53 11.23 7.96
N ASP A 63 14.10 10.69 9.11
CA ASP A 63 13.81 11.46 10.31
C ASP A 63 15.06 11.67 11.19
N LEU A 64 16.03 10.75 11.12
CA LEU A 64 17.25 10.75 11.95
C LEU A 64 18.44 11.43 11.28
N LEU A 65 18.58 11.29 9.97
CA LEU A 65 19.72 11.75 9.19
C LEU A 65 19.33 12.93 8.29
N ASP A 66 20.34 13.52 7.66
CA ASP A 66 20.17 14.56 6.64
C ASP A 66 19.42 13.98 5.42
N ARG A 67 18.18 14.43 5.22
CA ARG A 67 17.31 14.00 4.11
C ARG A 67 17.93 14.20 2.74
N LYS A 68 18.67 15.33 2.56
CA LYS A 68 19.34 15.65 1.31
C LYS A 68 20.41 14.60 1.00
N LYS A 69 21.23 14.24 1.99
CA LYS A 69 22.28 13.22 1.84
C LYS A 69 21.68 11.84 1.56
N LEU A 70 20.57 11.49 2.24
CA LEU A 70 19.88 10.22 2.01
C LEU A 70 19.28 10.10 0.61
N ILE A 71 18.62 11.17 0.12
CA ILE A 71 18.10 11.18 -1.26
C ILE A 71 19.25 11.04 -2.25
N ILE A 72 20.33 11.80 -2.08
CA ILE A 72 21.49 11.72 -2.97
C ILE A 72 22.10 10.31 -2.93
N ALA A 73 22.29 9.71 -1.76
CA ALA A 73 22.84 8.36 -1.63
C ALA A 73 21.98 7.31 -2.35
N GLY A 74 20.67 7.31 -2.12
CA GLY A 74 19.76 6.37 -2.79
C GLY A 74 19.68 6.59 -4.30
N GLN A 75 19.64 7.84 -4.76
CA GLN A 75 19.70 8.17 -6.19
C GLN A 75 21.03 7.75 -6.82
N THR A 76 22.15 7.83 -6.09
CA THR A 76 23.46 7.36 -6.56
C THR A 76 23.50 5.85 -6.72
N ILE A 77 22.87 5.09 -5.79
CA ILE A 77 22.72 3.63 -5.93
C ILE A 77 21.91 3.30 -7.18
N MET A 78 20.79 4.01 -7.42
CA MET A 78 19.95 3.81 -8.61
C MET A 78 20.70 4.16 -9.89
N LEU A 79 21.40 5.28 -9.91
CA LEU A 79 22.26 5.72 -11.02
C LEU A 79 23.32 4.67 -11.34
N GLY A 80 24.07 4.22 -10.33
CA GLY A 80 25.13 3.22 -10.49
C GLY A 80 24.60 1.89 -11.01
N SER A 81 23.45 1.42 -10.48
CA SER A 81 22.82 0.19 -10.93
C SER A 81 22.31 0.28 -12.38
N ALA A 82 21.67 1.39 -12.76
CA ALA A 82 21.18 1.59 -14.12
C ALA A 82 22.33 1.77 -15.13
N ALA A 83 23.37 2.53 -14.77
CA ALA A 83 24.55 2.72 -15.60
C ALA A 83 25.33 1.40 -15.79
N ALA A 84 25.47 0.61 -14.72
CA ALA A 84 26.08 -0.72 -14.79
C ALA A 84 25.30 -1.66 -15.72
N LEU A 85 23.94 -1.65 -15.64
CA LEU A 85 23.11 -2.41 -16.58
C LEU A 85 23.36 -2.00 -18.02
N GLY A 86 23.40 -0.69 -18.30
CA GLY A 86 23.68 -0.20 -19.64
C GLY A 86 25.05 -0.60 -20.13
N ALA A 87 26.09 -0.47 -19.29
CA ALA A 87 27.48 -0.82 -19.65
C ALA A 87 27.65 -2.34 -19.90
N LEU A 88 27.03 -3.17 -19.03
CA LEU A 88 27.06 -4.63 -19.18
C LEU A 88 26.26 -5.12 -20.40
N ASP A 89 25.18 -4.41 -20.77
CA ASP A 89 24.40 -4.72 -21.97
C ASP A 89 25.21 -4.44 -23.25
N VAL A 90 25.90 -3.29 -23.29
CA VAL A 90 26.83 -2.99 -24.39
C VAL A 90 27.97 -4.03 -24.50
N ALA A 91 28.47 -4.49 -23.36
CA ALA A 91 29.55 -5.50 -23.32
C ALA A 91 29.03 -6.93 -23.60
N GLY A 92 27.72 -7.17 -23.71
CA GLY A 92 27.13 -8.50 -23.87
C GLY A 92 27.26 -9.41 -22.64
N LEU A 93 27.46 -8.83 -21.46
CA LEU A 93 27.75 -9.53 -20.22
C LEU A 93 26.52 -9.63 -19.30
N VAL A 94 25.34 -9.18 -19.74
CA VAL A 94 24.11 -9.28 -18.94
C VAL A 94 23.65 -10.73 -18.87
N THR A 95 23.55 -11.26 -17.66
CA THR A 95 22.93 -12.54 -17.34
C THR A 95 21.63 -12.32 -16.57
N PRO A 96 20.71 -13.31 -16.49
CA PRO A 96 19.50 -13.18 -15.68
C PRO A 96 19.79 -12.79 -14.23
N ALA A 97 20.82 -13.36 -13.62
CA ALA A 97 21.21 -13.04 -12.23
C ALA A 97 21.72 -11.60 -12.09
N VAL A 98 22.58 -11.14 -12.98
CA VAL A 98 23.10 -9.76 -13.00
C VAL A 98 21.95 -8.76 -13.16
N LEU A 99 21.02 -9.02 -14.09
CA LEU A 99 19.86 -8.18 -14.30
C LEU A 99 19.02 -8.06 -13.02
N LEU A 100 18.68 -9.17 -12.36
CA LEU A 100 17.90 -9.17 -11.13
C LEU A 100 18.62 -8.47 -9.98
N ILE A 101 19.94 -8.70 -9.80
CA ILE A 101 20.74 -8.07 -8.74
C ILE A 101 20.75 -6.54 -8.90
N LEU A 102 20.99 -6.04 -10.12
CA LEU A 102 21.06 -4.61 -10.37
C LEU A 102 19.67 -3.94 -10.30
N LEU A 103 18.61 -4.65 -10.70
CA LEU A 103 17.24 -4.18 -10.47
C LEU A 103 16.89 -4.13 -8.95
N CYS A 104 17.35 -5.11 -8.17
CA CYS A 104 17.26 -5.03 -6.70
C CYS A 104 18.02 -3.82 -6.15
N GLY A 105 19.18 -3.48 -6.69
CA GLY A 105 19.93 -2.25 -6.35
C GLY A 105 19.08 -0.99 -6.56
N ILE A 106 18.36 -0.91 -7.66
CA ILE A 106 17.41 0.18 -7.92
C ILE A 106 16.28 0.16 -6.88
N GLY A 107 15.73 -1.02 -6.56
CA GLY A 107 14.72 -1.20 -5.51
C GLY A 107 15.22 -0.73 -4.13
N VAL A 108 16.48 -0.98 -3.78
CA VAL A 108 17.11 -0.46 -2.55
C VAL A 108 17.11 1.07 -2.54
N GLY A 109 17.59 1.70 -3.61
CA GLY A 109 17.60 3.17 -3.72
C GLY A 109 16.17 3.77 -3.60
N GLN A 110 15.18 3.17 -4.27
CA GLN A 110 13.78 3.60 -4.18
C GLN A 110 13.20 3.44 -2.77
N GLY A 111 13.47 2.32 -2.10
CA GLY A 111 13.01 2.05 -0.74
C GLY A 111 13.54 3.07 0.27
N LEU A 112 14.81 3.46 0.12
CA LEU A 112 15.43 4.48 0.97
C LEU A 112 14.90 5.89 0.69
N THR A 113 14.67 6.25 -0.57
CA THR A 113 14.34 7.64 -0.96
C THR A 113 12.84 7.92 -1.04
N GLY A 114 12.03 6.91 -1.37
CA GLY A 114 10.60 7.08 -1.65
C GLY A 114 9.81 7.78 -0.53
N PRO A 115 9.88 7.33 0.74
CA PRO A 115 9.18 7.97 1.85
C PRO A 115 9.62 9.43 2.06
N ILE A 116 10.93 9.71 1.89
CA ILE A 116 11.51 11.05 2.07
C ILE A 116 11.02 11.97 0.94
N ALA A 117 11.03 11.50 -0.30
CA ALA A 117 10.57 12.25 -1.46
C ALA A 117 9.08 12.62 -1.35
N GLN A 118 8.23 11.72 -0.86
CA GLN A 118 6.80 11.97 -0.63
C GLN A 118 6.55 13.05 0.42
N THR A 119 7.36 13.10 1.48
CA THR A 119 7.24 14.14 2.50
C THR A 119 7.86 15.47 2.09
N LEU A 120 8.95 15.44 1.33
CA LEU A 120 9.63 16.65 0.85
C LEU A 120 8.77 17.44 -0.15
N GLN A 121 8.10 16.76 -1.07
CA GLN A 121 7.34 17.41 -2.14
C GLN A 121 6.34 18.48 -1.65
N PRO A 122 5.44 18.23 -0.68
CA PRO A 122 4.55 19.26 -0.15
C PRO A 122 5.25 20.30 0.71
N GLU A 123 6.46 20.03 1.22
CA GLU A 123 7.24 20.99 2.01
C GLU A 123 7.92 22.07 1.13
N LEU A 124 8.01 21.86 -0.19
CA LEU A 124 8.57 22.82 -1.14
C LEU A 124 7.60 23.97 -1.53
N VAL A 125 6.41 23.98 -0.96
CA VAL A 125 5.37 24.99 -1.18
C VAL A 125 4.78 25.47 0.15
N PRO A 126 4.19 26.67 0.20
CA PRO A 126 3.48 27.15 1.39
C PRO A 126 2.35 26.21 1.83
N ALA A 127 1.97 26.26 3.10
CA ALA A 127 0.97 25.36 3.70
C ALA A 127 -0.38 25.35 2.94
N SER A 128 -0.81 26.50 2.45
CA SER A 128 -2.05 26.65 1.66
C SER A 128 -2.05 25.91 0.31
N GLU A 129 -0.86 25.65 -0.27
CA GLU A 129 -0.70 25.02 -1.58
C GLU A 129 -0.32 23.52 -1.48
N ARG A 130 -0.13 22.99 -0.27
CA ARG A 130 0.25 21.58 -0.06
C ARG A 130 -0.71 20.57 -0.66
N PRO A 131 -2.06 20.76 -0.55
CA PRO A 131 -3.00 19.82 -1.19
C PRO A 131 -2.81 19.72 -2.71
N GLN A 132 -2.56 20.85 -3.37
CA GLN A 132 -2.31 20.91 -4.82
C GLN A 132 -0.96 20.26 -5.17
N ALA A 133 0.07 20.46 -4.35
CA ALA A 133 1.37 19.82 -4.54
C ALA A 133 1.26 18.29 -4.47
N ILE A 134 0.50 17.76 -3.50
CA ILE A 134 0.23 16.32 -3.36
C ILE A 134 -0.55 15.80 -4.58
N ALA A 135 -1.57 16.52 -5.03
CA ALA A 135 -2.32 16.15 -6.23
C ALA A 135 -1.43 16.10 -7.48
N LEU A 136 -0.53 17.10 -7.65
CA LEU A 136 0.44 17.12 -8.74
C LEU A 136 1.45 15.96 -8.65
N GLY A 137 1.77 15.46 -7.46
CA GLY A 137 2.57 14.24 -7.28
C GLY A 137 1.87 13.00 -7.84
N SER A 138 0.58 12.87 -7.57
CA SER A 138 -0.23 11.78 -8.13
C SER A 138 -0.33 11.86 -9.66
N VAL A 139 -0.48 13.08 -10.21
CA VAL A 139 -0.44 13.31 -11.67
C VAL A 139 0.89 12.88 -12.26
N ASN A 140 2.02 13.23 -11.61
CA ASN A 140 3.37 12.85 -12.03
C ASN A 140 3.51 11.32 -12.16
N GLN A 141 3.14 10.58 -11.12
CA GLN A 141 3.20 9.12 -11.10
C GLN A 141 2.33 8.47 -12.18
N ASN A 142 1.08 8.95 -12.34
CA ASN A 142 0.15 8.38 -13.32
C ASN A 142 0.55 8.70 -14.76
N LEU A 143 1.04 9.92 -15.01
CA LEU A 143 1.54 10.32 -16.32
C LEU A 143 2.76 9.47 -16.71
N ALA A 144 3.73 9.30 -15.81
CA ALA A 144 4.90 8.46 -16.06
C ALA A 144 4.51 7.01 -16.36
N ARG A 145 3.54 6.45 -15.61
CA ARG A 145 3.01 5.10 -15.82
C ARG A 145 2.34 4.94 -17.18
N ALA A 146 1.61 5.98 -17.65
CA ALA A 146 0.91 5.94 -18.91
C ALA A 146 1.84 6.04 -20.12
N ILE A 147 2.81 6.97 -20.10
CA ILE A 147 3.66 7.25 -21.27
C ILE A 147 5.01 6.50 -21.23
N GLY A 148 5.54 6.22 -20.04
CA GLY A 148 6.87 5.60 -19.87
C GLY A 148 7.03 4.28 -20.62
N PRO A 149 6.11 3.30 -20.46
CA PRO A 149 6.22 2.03 -21.17
C PRO A 149 6.21 2.16 -22.69
N ALA A 150 5.35 3.02 -23.24
CA ALA A 150 5.27 3.24 -24.69
C ALA A 150 6.57 3.86 -25.22
N ILE A 151 7.07 4.92 -24.55
CA ILE A 151 8.35 5.56 -24.93
C ILE A 151 9.49 4.55 -24.80
N GLY A 152 9.52 3.78 -23.68
CA GLY A 152 10.56 2.76 -23.44
C GLY A 152 10.56 1.67 -24.50
N GLY A 153 9.39 1.16 -24.88
CA GLY A 153 9.26 0.14 -25.93
C GLY A 153 9.66 0.64 -27.31
N LEU A 154 9.27 1.86 -27.67
CA LEU A 154 9.63 2.49 -28.93
C LEU A 154 11.15 2.78 -28.99
N LEU A 155 11.73 3.34 -27.90
CA LEU A 155 13.15 3.60 -27.83
C LEU A 155 13.96 2.29 -27.90
N LEU A 156 13.51 1.26 -27.18
CA LEU A 156 14.10 -0.07 -27.21
C LEU A 156 14.06 -0.70 -28.62
N ALA A 157 12.93 -0.50 -29.35
CA ALA A 157 12.80 -1.00 -30.71
C ALA A 157 13.68 -0.26 -31.72
N ALA A 158 13.83 1.06 -31.53
CA ALA A 158 14.62 1.91 -32.42
C ALA A 158 16.13 1.85 -32.13
N THR A 159 16.55 1.40 -30.94
CA THR A 159 17.95 1.46 -30.50
C THR A 159 18.39 0.17 -29.80
N SER A 160 18.58 0.23 -28.46
CA SER A 160 19.01 -0.90 -27.64
C SER A 160 18.51 -0.76 -26.20
N ALA A 161 18.57 -1.85 -25.44
CA ALA A 161 18.27 -1.84 -23.99
C ALA A 161 19.29 -0.98 -23.23
N ALA A 162 20.55 -1.02 -23.62
CA ALA A 162 21.61 -0.20 -23.04
C ALA A 162 21.26 1.30 -23.05
N LEU A 163 20.77 1.81 -24.17
CA LEU A 163 20.39 3.23 -24.26
C LEU A 163 19.23 3.55 -23.30
N VAL A 164 18.22 2.67 -23.18
CA VAL A 164 17.12 2.86 -22.22
C VAL A 164 17.65 2.91 -20.79
N PHE A 165 18.59 2.03 -20.43
CA PHE A 165 19.22 2.02 -19.10
C PHE A 165 20.04 3.29 -18.86
N PHE A 166 20.80 3.78 -19.83
CA PHE A 166 21.55 5.03 -19.70
C PHE A 166 20.66 6.27 -19.61
N VAL A 167 19.56 6.31 -20.37
CA VAL A 167 18.56 7.41 -20.27
C VAL A 167 17.95 7.45 -18.87
N ASN A 168 17.65 6.28 -18.30
CA ASN A 168 17.16 6.23 -16.92
C ASN A 168 18.26 6.63 -15.91
N ALA A 169 19.50 6.18 -16.10
CA ALA A 169 20.64 6.63 -15.28
C ALA A 169 20.78 8.16 -15.30
N ALA A 170 20.70 8.78 -16.47
CA ALA A 170 20.72 10.23 -16.62
C ALA A 170 19.56 10.92 -15.89
N SER A 171 18.37 10.29 -15.84
CA SER A 171 17.23 10.81 -15.10
C SER A 171 17.47 10.86 -13.58
N PHE A 172 18.17 9.87 -13.01
CA PHE A 172 18.58 9.89 -11.60
C PHE A 172 19.61 10.99 -11.32
N LEU A 173 20.54 11.23 -12.25
CA LEU A 173 21.49 12.34 -12.14
C LEU A 173 20.77 13.69 -12.11
N ALA A 174 19.71 13.87 -12.92
CA ALA A 174 18.89 15.08 -12.90
C ALA A 174 18.24 15.31 -11.51
N VAL A 175 17.74 14.25 -10.87
CA VAL A 175 17.19 14.35 -9.51
C VAL A 175 18.27 14.74 -8.50
N ILE A 176 19.46 14.12 -8.58
CA ILE A 176 20.62 14.47 -7.73
C ILE A 176 20.96 15.95 -7.87
N ALA A 177 21.09 16.45 -9.10
CA ALA A 177 21.42 17.84 -9.38
C ALA A 177 20.37 18.82 -8.80
N VAL A 178 19.08 18.51 -8.94
CA VAL A 178 18.01 19.33 -8.37
C VAL A 178 18.04 19.31 -6.84
N VAL A 179 18.18 18.14 -6.22
CA VAL A 179 18.25 18.02 -4.74
C VAL A 179 19.49 18.75 -4.22
N ALA A 180 20.62 18.65 -4.91
CA ALA A 180 21.84 19.40 -4.55
C ALA A 180 21.62 20.91 -4.56
N SER A 181 20.81 21.44 -5.49
CA SER A 181 20.54 22.87 -5.69
C SER A 181 19.42 23.45 -4.83
N VAL A 182 18.58 22.60 -4.20
CA VAL A 182 17.43 23.04 -3.40
C VAL A 182 17.76 22.96 -1.91
N SER A 183 17.37 23.99 -1.15
CA SER A 183 17.39 23.93 0.31
C SER A 183 16.25 23.04 0.80
N VAL A 184 16.62 21.92 1.42
CA VAL A 184 15.65 21.02 2.05
C VAL A 184 15.41 21.52 3.47
N PRO A 185 14.16 21.89 3.84
CA PRO A 185 13.87 22.40 5.18
C PRO A 185 14.22 21.34 6.25
N GLY A 186 14.96 21.76 7.28
CA GLY A 186 15.14 20.93 8.48
C GLY A 186 13.83 20.81 9.24
N ARG A 187 13.48 19.62 9.68
CA ARG A 187 12.25 19.40 10.47
C ARG A 187 12.53 19.69 11.94
N ILE A 188 11.94 20.76 12.46
CA ILE A 188 11.90 21.03 13.90
C ILE A 188 10.79 20.15 14.47
N LEU A 189 11.15 19.12 15.23
CA LEU A 189 10.19 18.24 15.91
C LEU A 189 9.74 18.88 17.21
N ALA A 190 8.46 19.19 17.30
CA ALA A 190 7.86 19.87 18.45
C ALA A 190 7.54 18.95 19.64
N LEU A 191 7.65 17.63 19.51
CA LEU A 191 7.31 16.66 20.57
C LEU A 191 8.37 15.55 20.68
N PRO A 192 8.56 14.94 21.88
CA PRO A 192 9.42 13.77 22.07
C PRO A 192 8.98 12.63 21.15
N ARG A 193 9.94 12.03 20.45
CA ARG A 193 9.70 10.98 19.46
C ARG A 193 9.11 9.73 20.12
N GLU A 194 7.99 9.24 19.62
CA GLU A 194 7.58 7.86 19.87
C GLU A 194 8.67 6.93 19.35
N HIS A 195 9.09 5.95 20.15
CA HIS A 195 10.03 4.95 19.65
C HIS A 195 9.41 4.22 18.44
N VAL A 196 10.14 4.14 17.33
CA VAL A 196 9.67 3.53 16.08
C VAL A 196 9.04 2.15 16.31
N ARG A 197 9.63 1.36 17.22
CA ARG A 197 9.15 0.03 17.56
C ARG A 197 7.77 0.06 18.24
N SER A 198 7.51 0.99 19.16
CA SER A 198 6.20 1.13 19.81
C SER A 198 5.16 1.65 18.84
N ALA A 199 5.54 2.61 18.01
CA ALA A 199 4.71 3.19 16.98
C ALA A 199 4.26 2.15 15.91
N THR A 200 5.20 1.33 15.43
CA THR A 200 4.91 0.24 14.48
C THR A 200 4.02 -0.82 15.12
N ARG A 201 4.29 -1.17 16.38
CA ARG A 201 3.47 -2.13 17.14
C ARG A 201 2.04 -1.61 17.33
N ALA A 202 1.87 -0.32 17.64
CA ALA A 202 0.54 0.30 17.76
C ALA A 202 -0.23 0.28 16.43
N GLY A 203 0.45 0.58 15.31
CA GLY A 203 -0.13 0.47 13.97
C GLY A 203 -0.55 -0.96 13.61
N GLY A 204 0.33 -1.93 13.85
CA GLY A 204 0.04 -3.35 13.61
C GLY A 204 -1.10 -3.87 14.47
N ARG A 205 -1.16 -3.47 15.75
CA ARG A 205 -2.28 -3.79 16.66
C ARG A 205 -3.59 -3.20 16.15
N PHE A 206 -3.59 -1.96 15.69
CA PHE A 206 -4.77 -1.32 15.12
C PHE A 206 -5.29 -2.09 13.91
N VAL A 207 -4.44 -2.39 12.94
CA VAL A 207 -4.82 -3.13 11.73
C VAL A 207 -5.31 -4.54 12.07
N ARG A 208 -4.58 -5.28 12.92
CA ARG A 208 -4.92 -6.66 13.30
C ARG A 208 -6.27 -6.76 14.02
N ASN A 209 -6.63 -5.75 14.82
CA ASN A 209 -7.89 -5.72 15.56
C ASN A 209 -8.99 -4.89 14.85
N SER A 210 -8.86 -4.68 13.54
CA SER A 210 -9.85 -3.99 12.71
C SER A 210 -10.32 -4.92 11.58
N PRO A 211 -11.43 -5.68 11.76
CA PRO A 211 -11.91 -6.65 10.78
C PRO A 211 -12.12 -6.03 9.38
N ALA A 212 -12.63 -4.80 9.33
CA ALA A 212 -12.82 -4.06 8.09
C ALA A 212 -11.50 -3.83 7.32
N LEU A 213 -10.40 -3.48 8.02
CA LEU A 213 -9.09 -3.29 7.41
C LEU A 213 -8.51 -4.62 6.91
N LEU A 214 -8.64 -5.69 7.70
CA LEU A 214 -8.20 -7.03 7.31
C LEU A 214 -8.96 -7.52 6.07
N ALA A 215 -10.26 -7.28 5.98
CA ALA A 215 -11.08 -7.63 4.83
C ALA A 215 -10.62 -6.91 3.56
N ILE A 216 -10.30 -5.58 3.66
CA ILE A 216 -9.79 -4.82 2.53
C ILE A 216 -8.39 -5.31 2.14
N MET A 217 -7.51 -5.60 3.10
CA MET A 217 -6.16 -6.13 2.85
C MET A 217 -6.19 -7.51 2.19
N ALA A 218 -7.04 -8.43 2.67
CA ALA A 218 -7.21 -9.74 2.07
C ALA A 218 -7.67 -9.63 0.61
N ARG A 219 -8.61 -8.74 0.34
CA ARG A 219 -9.11 -8.47 -1.02
C ARG A 219 -8.03 -7.85 -1.91
N ALA A 220 -7.26 -6.90 -1.36
CA ALA A 220 -6.14 -6.29 -2.07
C ALA A 220 -5.03 -7.30 -2.37
N ALA A 221 -4.73 -8.18 -1.43
CA ALA A 221 -3.74 -9.24 -1.61
C ALA A 221 -4.21 -10.28 -2.65
N ALA A 222 -5.45 -10.75 -2.57
CA ALA A 222 -6.01 -11.69 -3.53
C ALA A 222 -6.02 -11.11 -4.95
N PHE A 223 -6.50 -9.86 -5.10
CA PHE A 223 -6.50 -9.17 -6.37
C PHE A 223 -5.08 -8.97 -6.91
N GLY A 224 -4.16 -8.44 -6.09
CA GLY A 224 -2.77 -8.18 -6.48
C GLY A 224 -2.02 -9.44 -6.88
N PHE A 225 -2.21 -10.53 -6.13
CA PHE A 225 -1.55 -11.82 -6.39
C PHE A 225 -1.86 -12.37 -7.78
N PHE A 226 -3.12 -12.38 -8.17
CA PHE A 226 -3.50 -12.92 -9.49
C PHE A 226 -3.36 -11.89 -10.60
N ALA A 227 -3.84 -10.66 -10.41
CA ALA A 227 -3.85 -9.65 -11.46
C ALA A 227 -2.45 -9.27 -11.97
N THR A 228 -1.42 -9.34 -11.12
CA THR A 228 -0.03 -9.07 -11.51
C THR A 228 0.49 -9.99 -12.62
N GLY A 229 -0.08 -11.20 -12.75
CA GLY A 229 0.36 -12.17 -13.74
C GLY A 229 0.19 -11.70 -15.19
N VAL A 230 -0.79 -10.82 -15.48
CA VAL A 230 -0.91 -10.22 -16.81
C VAL A 230 0.38 -9.49 -17.17
N TRP A 231 0.89 -8.65 -16.25
CA TRP A 231 2.15 -7.91 -16.46
C TRP A 231 3.37 -8.81 -16.47
N ALA A 232 3.40 -9.81 -15.59
CA ALA A 232 4.53 -10.72 -15.47
C ALA A 232 4.70 -11.63 -16.72
N LEU A 233 3.57 -12.06 -17.33
CA LEU A 233 3.57 -12.98 -18.46
C LEU A 233 3.47 -12.27 -19.82
N LEU A 234 3.07 -11.01 -19.87
CA LEU A 234 2.88 -10.25 -21.11
C LEU A 234 4.11 -10.23 -22.04
N PRO A 235 5.36 -10.08 -21.57
CA PRO A 235 6.52 -10.12 -22.46
C PRO A 235 6.70 -11.48 -23.12
N LEU A 236 6.35 -12.58 -22.44
CA LEU A 236 6.36 -13.93 -23.02
C LEU A 236 5.26 -14.12 -24.06
N VAL A 237 4.04 -13.59 -23.78
CA VAL A 237 2.93 -13.58 -24.74
C VAL A 237 3.34 -12.81 -25.99
N ALA A 238 3.87 -11.61 -25.83
CA ALA A 238 4.31 -10.77 -26.94
C ALA A 238 5.34 -11.47 -27.81
N ARG A 239 6.35 -12.09 -27.20
CA ARG A 239 7.46 -12.72 -27.91
C ARG A 239 7.11 -14.09 -28.50
N HIS A 240 6.54 -15.00 -27.69
CA HIS A 240 6.36 -16.41 -28.07
C HIS A 240 5.00 -16.72 -28.69
N THR A 241 3.94 -16.00 -28.30
CA THR A 241 2.58 -16.24 -28.82
C THR A 241 2.27 -15.35 -30.02
N LEU A 242 2.62 -14.07 -29.93
CA LEU A 242 2.32 -13.08 -30.97
C LEU A 242 3.47 -12.86 -31.95
N GLY A 243 4.69 -13.35 -31.68
CA GLY A 243 5.86 -13.17 -32.51
C GLY A 243 6.31 -11.69 -32.63
N LEU A 244 5.95 -10.85 -31.66
CA LEU A 244 6.25 -9.42 -31.70
C LEU A 244 7.70 -9.15 -31.24
N GLY A 245 8.27 -8.08 -31.79
CA GLY A 245 9.51 -7.50 -31.29
C GLY A 245 9.26 -6.58 -30.07
N SER A 246 10.35 -5.95 -29.58
CA SER A 246 10.32 -5.01 -28.45
C SER A 246 9.35 -3.84 -28.66
N GLY A 247 9.21 -3.32 -29.87
CA GLY A 247 8.25 -2.27 -30.21
C GLY A 247 6.80 -2.72 -30.03
N GLY A 248 6.47 -3.94 -30.50
CA GLY A 248 5.13 -4.52 -30.33
C GLY A 248 4.82 -4.74 -28.84
N TYR A 249 5.77 -5.24 -28.06
CA TYR A 249 5.63 -5.36 -26.61
C TYR A 249 5.41 -3.98 -25.95
N GLY A 250 6.18 -2.97 -26.34
CA GLY A 250 6.01 -1.60 -25.86
C GLY A 250 4.62 -1.02 -26.18
N LEU A 251 4.06 -1.30 -27.37
CA LEU A 251 2.71 -0.89 -27.75
C LEU A 251 1.65 -1.59 -26.90
N LEU A 252 1.80 -2.89 -26.64
CA LEU A 252 0.87 -3.61 -25.73
C LEU A 252 0.91 -3.02 -24.31
N LEU A 253 2.07 -2.70 -23.78
CA LEU A 253 2.17 -1.99 -22.49
C LEU A 253 1.66 -0.55 -22.56
N GLY A 254 1.85 0.14 -23.69
CA GLY A 254 1.24 1.44 -23.95
C GLY A 254 -0.29 1.39 -23.90
N SER A 255 -0.88 0.31 -24.41
CA SER A 255 -2.34 0.05 -24.31
C SER A 255 -2.80 -0.02 -22.86
N VAL A 256 -2.04 -0.72 -21.98
CA VAL A 256 -2.32 -0.74 -20.54
C VAL A 256 -2.22 0.69 -19.95
N GLY A 257 -1.22 1.47 -20.36
CA GLY A 257 -1.06 2.86 -19.93
C GLY A 257 -2.23 3.76 -20.34
N ILE A 258 -2.70 3.64 -21.58
CA ILE A 258 -3.90 4.32 -22.07
C ILE A 258 -5.11 3.94 -21.23
N GLY A 259 -5.29 2.64 -20.97
CA GLY A 259 -6.37 2.14 -20.13
C GLY A 259 -6.31 2.72 -18.70
N ALA A 260 -5.14 2.79 -18.11
CA ALA A 260 -4.94 3.38 -16.79
C ALA A 260 -5.30 4.87 -16.76
N LEU A 261 -4.96 5.62 -17.81
CA LEU A 261 -5.33 7.04 -17.96
C LEU A 261 -6.86 7.21 -18.09
N LEU A 262 -7.49 6.42 -18.95
CA LEU A 262 -8.95 6.42 -19.12
C LEU A 262 -9.64 6.03 -17.80
N GLY A 263 -9.20 4.97 -17.14
CA GLY A 263 -9.72 4.53 -15.85
C GLY A 263 -9.62 5.61 -14.78
N ALA A 264 -8.48 6.31 -14.68
CA ALA A 264 -8.30 7.43 -13.75
C ALA A 264 -9.25 8.60 -14.07
N THR A 265 -9.40 8.95 -15.36
CA THR A 265 -10.26 10.05 -15.82
C THR A 265 -11.73 9.77 -15.52
N PHE A 266 -12.21 8.57 -15.83
CA PHE A 266 -13.60 8.18 -15.61
C PHE A 266 -13.90 7.68 -14.19
N SER A 267 -12.89 7.54 -13.32
CA SER A 267 -13.05 7.07 -11.95
C SER A 267 -14.16 7.79 -11.16
N PRO A 268 -14.28 9.14 -11.18
CA PRO A 268 -15.35 9.82 -10.43
C PRO A 268 -16.75 9.46 -10.92
N ALA A 269 -16.96 9.32 -12.23
CA ALA A 269 -18.24 8.94 -12.83
C ALA A 269 -18.60 7.49 -12.47
N LEU A 270 -17.65 6.57 -12.61
CA LEU A 270 -17.85 5.15 -12.29
C LEU A 270 -18.13 4.91 -10.81
N ARG A 271 -17.48 5.65 -9.90
CA ARG A 271 -17.73 5.58 -8.46
C ARG A 271 -19.11 6.09 -8.04
N ARG A 272 -19.73 6.96 -8.85
CA ARG A 272 -21.12 7.39 -8.64
C ARG A 272 -22.12 6.37 -9.15
N ALA A 273 -21.79 5.68 -10.24
CA ALA A 273 -22.66 4.72 -10.91
C ALA A 273 -22.62 3.32 -10.30
N LEU A 274 -21.47 2.90 -9.77
CA LEU A 274 -21.25 1.54 -9.28
C LEU A 274 -20.96 1.53 -7.78
N SER A 275 -21.50 0.52 -7.09
CA SER A 275 -21.11 0.24 -5.70
C SER A 275 -19.64 -0.19 -5.66
N PRO A 276 -18.94 -0.02 -4.51
CA PRO A 276 -17.56 -0.48 -4.37
C PRO A 276 -17.36 -1.96 -4.72
N ARG A 277 -18.34 -2.81 -4.39
CA ARG A 277 -18.34 -4.24 -4.74
C ARG A 277 -18.46 -4.45 -6.24
N ALA A 278 -19.44 -3.80 -6.88
CA ALA A 278 -19.65 -3.92 -8.33
C ALA A 278 -18.43 -3.43 -9.11
N MET A 279 -17.79 -2.35 -8.65
CA MET A 279 -16.55 -1.84 -9.21
C MET A 279 -15.44 -2.89 -9.17
N MET A 280 -15.22 -3.53 -8.00
CA MET A 280 -14.19 -4.57 -7.85
C MET A 280 -14.45 -5.77 -8.74
N VAL A 281 -15.71 -6.24 -8.83
CA VAL A 281 -16.11 -7.34 -9.73
C VAL A 281 -15.85 -6.96 -11.19
N ALA A 282 -16.25 -5.77 -11.63
CA ALA A 282 -16.02 -5.30 -12.99
C ALA A 282 -14.52 -5.20 -13.32
N CYS A 283 -13.70 -4.69 -12.39
CA CYS A 283 -12.24 -4.63 -12.57
C CYS A 283 -11.61 -6.02 -12.68
N ALA A 284 -11.98 -6.93 -11.79
CA ALA A 284 -11.48 -8.31 -11.82
C ALA A 284 -11.92 -9.04 -13.10
N ALA A 285 -13.18 -8.86 -13.52
CA ALA A 285 -13.71 -9.45 -14.75
C ALA A 285 -12.99 -8.92 -16.00
N ALA A 286 -12.70 -7.61 -16.06
CA ALA A 286 -11.95 -7.02 -17.17
C ALA A 286 -10.53 -7.60 -17.29
N ILE A 287 -9.82 -7.79 -16.18
CA ILE A 287 -8.48 -8.37 -16.17
C ILE A 287 -8.54 -9.87 -16.47
N ALA A 288 -9.53 -10.60 -15.92
CA ALA A 288 -9.72 -12.02 -16.19
C ALA A 288 -10.07 -12.27 -17.67
N ALA A 289 -10.97 -11.47 -18.25
CA ALA A 289 -11.30 -11.57 -19.67
C ALA A 289 -10.08 -11.28 -20.56
N CYS A 290 -9.26 -10.29 -20.22
CA CYS A 290 -8.00 -10.03 -20.89
C CYS A 290 -7.07 -11.26 -20.83
N ALA A 291 -6.88 -11.86 -19.64
CA ALA A 291 -6.05 -13.04 -19.47
C ALA A 291 -6.56 -14.25 -20.26
N LEU A 292 -7.89 -14.50 -20.28
CA LEU A 292 -8.52 -15.56 -21.05
C LEU A 292 -8.27 -15.40 -22.55
N VAL A 293 -8.39 -14.18 -23.05
CA VAL A 293 -8.14 -13.92 -24.49
C VAL A 293 -6.66 -14.03 -24.82
N LEU A 294 -5.77 -13.45 -24.02
CA LEU A 294 -4.32 -13.61 -24.17
C LEU A 294 -3.86 -15.08 -24.18
N ALA A 295 -4.59 -15.99 -23.50
CA ALA A 295 -4.30 -17.41 -23.48
C ALA A 295 -4.57 -18.11 -24.82
N VAL A 296 -5.44 -17.57 -25.69
CA VAL A 296 -5.87 -18.24 -26.92
C VAL A 296 -5.71 -17.36 -28.17
N SER A 297 -5.63 -16.03 -28.01
CA SER A 297 -5.53 -15.08 -29.11
C SER A 297 -4.14 -15.13 -29.76
N ARG A 298 -4.14 -14.78 -31.06
CA ARG A 298 -2.93 -14.47 -31.84
C ARG A 298 -3.06 -13.12 -32.56
N ALA A 299 -4.04 -12.31 -32.14
CA ALA A 299 -4.39 -11.03 -32.76
C ALA A 299 -3.93 -9.87 -31.85
N ALA A 300 -2.74 -9.32 -32.11
CA ALA A 300 -2.15 -8.26 -31.30
C ALA A 300 -3.07 -7.03 -31.10
N VAL A 301 -3.90 -6.70 -32.08
CA VAL A 301 -4.86 -5.59 -31.99
C VAL A 301 -5.97 -5.88 -30.97
N LEU A 302 -6.53 -7.08 -30.98
CA LEU A 302 -7.53 -7.52 -30.01
C LEU A 302 -6.93 -7.55 -28.59
N ASP A 303 -5.73 -8.09 -28.47
CA ASP A 303 -5.00 -8.17 -27.20
C ASP A 303 -4.71 -6.75 -26.66
N GLY A 304 -4.30 -5.83 -27.53
CA GLY A 304 -4.11 -4.42 -27.17
C GLY A 304 -5.41 -3.76 -26.67
N ALA A 305 -6.53 -3.98 -27.33
CA ALA A 305 -7.83 -3.44 -26.90
C ALA A 305 -8.25 -3.97 -25.51
N LEU A 306 -8.04 -5.27 -25.24
CA LEU A 306 -8.32 -5.85 -23.92
C LEU A 306 -7.32 -5.41 -22.85
N LEU A 307 -6.08 -5.14 -23.21
CA LEU A 307 -5.09 -4.56 -22.30
C LEU A 307 -5.46 -3.12 -21.90
N VAL A 308 -6.14 -2.35 -22.77
CA VAL A 308 -6.74 -1.05 -22.37
C VAL A 308 -7.76 -1.26 -21.26
N LEU A 309 -8.67 -2.22 -21.40
CA LEU A 309 -9.66 -2.53 -20.35
C LEU A 309 -8.99 -3.02 -19.07
N SER A 310 -7.99 -3.89 -19.18
CA SER A 310 -7.21 -4.41 -18.06
C SER A 310 -6.47 -3.29 -17.30
N GLY A 311 -5.84 -2.34 -18.01
CA GLY A 311 -5.15 -1.20 -17.41
C GLY A 311 -6.12 -0.26 -16.68
N GLY A 312 -7.30 -0.01 -17.25
CA GLY A 312 -8.39 0.72 -16.60
C GLY A 312 -8.88 0.02 -15.34
N GLY A 313 -9.14 -1.28 -15.42
CA GLY A 313 -9.56 -2.11 -14.29
C GLY A 313 -8.53 -2.13 -13.17
N TRP A 314 -7.24 -2.21 -13.49
CA TRP A 314 -6.16 -2.17 -12.51
C TRP A 314 -6.14 -0.86 -11.71
N ILE A 315 -6.15 0.29 -12.40
CA ILE A 315 -6.04 1.59 -11.70
C ILE A 315 -7.30 1.90 -10.88
N LEU A 316 -8.48 1.50 -11.38
CA LEU A 316 -9.75 1.64 -10.67
C LEU A 316 -9.79 0.78 -9.41
N ALA A 317 -9.36 -0.49 -9.50
CA ALA A 317 -9.29 -1.40 -8.35
C ALA A 317 -8.30 -0.88 -7.29
N LEU A 318 -7.09 -0.49 -7.69
CA LEU A 318 -6.10 0.11 -6.78
C LEU A 318 -6.63 1.35 -6.08
N GLY A 319 -7.22 2.26 -6.85
CA GLY A 319 -7.80 3.49 -6.31
C GLY A 319 -8.95 3.22 -5.34
N GLN A 320 -9.80 2.23 -5.64
CA GLN A 320 -10.92 1.84 -4.78
C GLN A 320 -10.44 1.20 -3.48
N LEU A 321 -9.54 0.23 -3.54
CA LEU A 321 -8.99 -0.46 -2.37
C LEU A 321 -8.22 0.50 -1.46
N SER A 322 -7.34 1.31 -2.04
CA SER A 322 -6.56 2.31 -1.31
C SER A 322 -7.44 3.37 -0.65
N ALA A 323 -8.45 3.90 -1.35
CA ALA A 323 -9.36 4.88 -0.81
C ALA A 323 -10.22 4.30 0.33
N SER A 324 -10.75 3.09 0.16
CA SER A 324 -11.53 2.42 1.20
C SER A 324 -10.68 2.13 2.43
N PHE A 325 -9.42 1.69 2.25
CA PHE A 325 -8.51 1.45 3.36
C PHE A 325 -8.17 2.76 4.10
N GLN A 326 -7.85 3.83 3.37
CA GLN A 326 -7.52 5.14 3.95
C GLN A 326 -8.68 5.78 4.69
N SER A 327 -9.93 5.64 4.19
CA SER A 327 -11.12 6.21 4.84
C SER A 327 -11.49 5.51 6.14
N THR A 328 -10.98 4.32 6.38
CA THR A 328 -11.20 3.53 7.60
C THR A 328 -10.11 3.77 8.66
N LEU A 329 -9.11 4.60 8.36
CA LEU A 329 -7.98 4.87 9.25
C LEU A 329 -8.10 6.25 9.92
N PRO A 330 -8.10 6.32 11.26
CA PRO A 330 -7.92 7.57 11.99
C PRO A 330 -6.57 8.25 11.65
N SER A 331 -6.52 9.57 11.78
CA SER A 331 -5.35 10.38 11.41
C SER A 331 -4.05 9.95 12.10
N TRP A 332 -4.11 9.55 13.38
CA TRP A 332 -2.95 9.17 14.18
C TRP A 332 -2.25 7.88 13.72
N VAL A 333 -2.97 6.97 13.02
CA VAL A 333 -2.44 5.68 12.54
C VAL A 333 -2.38 5.58 11.02
N LYS A 334 -2.83 6.61 10.30
CA LYS A 334 -3.03 6.57 8.84
C LYS A 334 -1.77 6.20 8.07
N ALA A 335 -0.63 6.82 8.37
CA ALA A 335 0.63 6.53 7.68
C ALA A 335 1.10 5.09 7.95
N ARG A 336 0.98 4.62 9.19
CA ARG A 336 1.39 3.28 9.61
C ARG A 336 0.49 2.21 9.02
N GLY A 337 -0.83 2.43 9.05
CA GLY A 337 -1.81 1.54 8.42
C GLY A 337 -1.57 1.39 6.93
N MET A 338 -1.32 2.51 6.23
CA MET A 338 -1.00 2.50 4.80
C MET A 338 0.31 1.75 4.49
N ALA A 339 1.29 1.79 5.38
CA ALA A 339 2.50 0.99 5.23
C ALA A 339 2.19 -0.51 5.27
N PHE A 340 1.35 -0.98 6.22
CA PHE A 340 0.90 -2.39 6.26
C PHE A 340 0.11 -2.79 5.02
N TYR A 341 -0.79 -1.92 4.54
CA TYR A 341 -1.51 -2.14 3.28
C TYR A 341 -0.55 -2.30 2.09
N THR A 342 0.45 -1.41 1.98
CA THR A 342 1.44 -1.46 0.91
C THR A 342 2.26 -2.74 0.98
N VAL A 343 2.67 -3.17 2.17
CA VAL A 343 3.38 -4.44 2.38
C VAL A 343 2.54 -5.62 1.92
N ALA A 344 1.28 -5.68 2.32
CA ALA A 344 0.38 -6.76 1.93
C ALA A 344 0.13 -6.80 0.42
N PHE A 345 -0.15 -5.64 -0.18
CA PHE A 345 -0.43 -5.54 -1.62
C PHE A 345 0.81 -5.83 -2.48
N GLN A 346 1.93 -5.17 -2.20
CA GLN A 346 3.17 -5.33 -2.98
C GLN A 346 3.80 -6.72 -2.74
N GLY A 347 3.72 -7.24 -1.51
CA GLY A 347 4.13 -8.61 -1.21
C GLY A 347 3.31 -9.63 -2.00
N ALA A 348 1.99 -9.44 -2.06
CA ALA A 348 1.10 -10.31 -2.84
C ALA A 348 1.37 -10.20 -4.35
N THR A 349 1.62 -9.00 -4.90
CA THR A 349 1.97 -8.83 -6.32
C THR A 349 3.31 -9.49 -6.65
N GLY A 350 4.33 -9.32 -5.81
CA GLY A 350 5.65 -9.94 -6.02
C GLY A 350 5.60 -11.47 -5.95
N THR A 351 4.97 -12.02 -4.91
CA THR A 351 4.80 -13.47 -4.76
C THR A 351 3.88 -14.08 -5.82
N GLY A 352 2.84 -13.35 -6.22
CA GLY A 352 1.93 -13.75 -7.31
C GLY A 352 2.64 -13.84 -8.65
N ALA A 353 3.49 -12.86 -8.98
CA ALA A 353 4.29 -12.89 -10.21
C ALA A 353 5.26 -14.09 -10.25
N LEU A 354 5.92 -14.39 -9.13
CA LEU A 354 6.78 -15.58 -9.01
C LEU A 354 5.99 -16.86 -9.12
N ALA A 355 4.87 -17.00 -8.40
CA ALA A 355 4.05 -18.22 -8.40
C ALA A 355 3.45 -18.48 -9.77
N LEU A 356 2.89 -17.46 -10.43
CA LEU A 356 2.31 -17.59 -11.77
C LEU A 356 3.38 -17.82 -12.84
N GLY A 357 4.57 -17.21 -12.69
CA GLY A 357 5.72 -17.49 -13.53
C GLY A 357 6.22 -18.93 -13.39
N ALA A 358 6.35 -19.43 -12.15
CA ALA A 358 6.72 -20.82 -11.86
C ALA A 358 5.70 -21.81 -12.43
N LEU A 359 4.42 -21.49 -12.26
CA LEU A 359 3.33 -22.32 -12.78
C LEU A 359 3.33 -22.36 -14.32
N ALA A 360 3.45 -21.20 -14.97
CA ALA A 360 3.56 -21.13 -16.43
C ALA A 360 4.79 -21.87 -16.97
N GLN A 361 5.88 -21.93 -16.20
CA GLN A 361 7.07 -22.71 -16.54
C GLN A 361 6.84 -24.22 -16.37
N ALA A 362 6.12 -24.64 -15.33
CA ALA A 362 5.86 -26.04 -15.03
C ALA A 362 4.79 -26.65 -15.97
N THR A 363 3.89 -25.84 -16.51
CA THR A 363 2.78 -26.26 -17.37
C THR A 363 2.91 -25.65 -18.76
N SER A 364 2.21 -24.54 -19.00
CA SER A 364 2.33 -23.72 -20.19
C SER A 364 1.97 -22.27 -19.91
N LEU A 365 2.40 -21.36 -20.79
CA LEU A 365 2.01 -19.95 -20.73
C LEU A 365 0.48 -19.77 -20.76
N ARG A 366 -0.20 -20.60 -21.58
CA ARG A 366 -1.66 -20.64 -21.67
C ARG A 366 -2.29 -21.03 -20.33
N ASP A 367 -1.82 -22.10 -19.71
CA ASP A 367 -2.36 -22.57 -18.42
C ASP A 367 -2.11 -21.56 -17.31
N GLY A 368 -0.93 -20.90 -17.28
CA GLY A 368 -0.63 -19.81 -16.37
C GLY A 368 -1.64 -18.66 -16.46
N LEU A 369 -2.02 -18.26 -17.68
CA LEU A 369 -3.03 -17.22 -17.93
C LEU A 369 -4.45 -17.69 -17.56
N LEU A 370 -4.80 -18.95 -17.82
CA LEU A 370 -6.10 -19.51 -17.43
C LEU A 370 -6.24 -19.60 -15.91
N ILE A 371 -5.19 -20.03 -15.22
CA ILE A 371 -5.17 -20.11 -13.75
C ILE A 371 -5.22 -18.72 -13.13
N LEU A 372 -4.54 -17.72 -13.73
CA LEU A 372 -4.68 -16.32 -13.33
C LEU A 372 -6.15 -15.87 -13.41
N ALA A 373 -6.81 -16.12 -14.53
CA ALA A 373 -8.21 -15.72 -14.73
C ALA A 373 -9.15 -16.43 -13.72
N ALA A 374 -8.98 -17.74 -13.54
CA ALA A 374 -9.72 -18.51 -12.55
C ALA A 374 -9.45 -18.02 -11.12
N GLY A 375 -8.18 -17.76 -10.79
CA GLY A 375 -7.77 -17.25 -9.49
C GLY A 375 -8.35 -15.87 -9.16
N LEU A 376 -8.42 -14.96 -10.14
CA LEU A 376 -9.11 -13.66 -9.98
C LEU A 376 -10.61 -13.86 -9.69
N ALA A 377 -11.27 -14.76 -10.41
CA ALA A 377 -12.68 -15.07 -10.17
C ALA A 377 -12.88 -15.67 -8.77
N VAL A 378 -12.10 -16.71 -8.42
CA VAL A 378 -12.16 -17.36 -7.10
C VAL A 378 -11.82 -16.36 -5.98
N GLY A 379 -10.75 -15.58 -6.11
CA GLY A 379 -10.35 -14.57 -5.11
C GLY A 379 -11.41 -13.49 -4.92
N THR A 380 -12.06 -13.06 -6.00
CA THR A 380 -13.17 -12.11 -5.93
C THR A 380 -14.37 -12.70 -5.19
N VAL A 381 -14.77 -13.93 -5.54
CA VAL A 381 -15.89 -14.64 -4.90
C VAL A 381 -15.58 -14.95 -3.42
N ALA A 382 -14.40 -15.47 -3.12
CA ALA A 382 -13.99 -15.83 -1.76
C ALA A 382 -13.93 -14.61 -0.81
N THR A 383 -13.59 -13.43 -1.34
CA THR A 383 -13.58 -12.20 -0.56
C THR A 383 -14.93 -11.47 -0.53
N PHE A 384 -15.94 -11.96 -1.26
CA PHE A 384 -17.26 -11.31 -1.32
C PHE A 384 -17.98 -11.24 0.04
N PRO A 385 -17.96 -12.30 0.90
CA PRO A 385 -18.60 -12.27 2.22
C PRO A 385 -17.95 -11.28 3.21
N LEU A 386 -16.66 -10.97 2.97
CA LEU A 386 -15.92 -10.07 3.84
C LEU A 386 -16.43 -8.64 3.71
N GLY A 387 -17.39 -8.11 4.23
CA GLY A 387 -17.90 -6.72 4.12
C GLY A 387 -17.01 -5.75 3.30
N PHE A 388 -17.57 -4.76 2.68
CA PHE A 388 -16.82 -3.69 2.02
C PHE A 388 -17.34 -2.37 2.60
N PRO A 389 -16.62 -1.79 3.58
CA PRO A 389 -17.06 -0.53 4.19
C PRO A 389 -17.22 0.54 3.12
N ARG A 390 -18.35 1.26 3.16
CA ARG A 390 -18.54 2.43 2.30
C ARG A 390 -17.69 3.58 2.84
N PRO A 391 -17.12 4.43 1.98
CA PRO A 391 -16.47 5.65 2.44
C PRO A 391 -17.44 6.48 3.31
N GLY A 392 -17.02 6.79 4.55
CA GLY A 392 -17.86 7.52 5.51
C GLY A 392 -18.80 6.67 6.37
N GLU A 393 -18.87 5.34 6.17
CA GLU A 393 -19.67 4.45 7.00
C GLU A 393 -19.10 4.32 8.43
N ILE A 394 -17.78 4.40 8.55
CA ILE A 394 -17.08 4.41 9.83
C ILE A 394 -16.58 5.84 10.07
N ASP A 395 -17.15 6.51 11.08
CA ASP A 395 -16.69 7.84 11.45
C ASP A 395 -15.39 7.75 12.26
N VAL A 396 -14.29 7.98 11.56
CA VAL A 396 -12.92 7.95 12.13
C VAL A 396 -12.46 9.32 12.64
N ALA A 397 -13.35 10.32 12.68
CA ALA A 397 -13.04 11.61 13.32
C ALA A 397 -12.67 11.37 14.80
N PRO A 398 -11.78 12.19 15.37
CA PRO A 398 -11.48 12.12 16.79
C PRO A 398 -12.75 12.23 17.62
N GLY A 399 -12.90 11.35 18.61
CA GLY A 399 -13.97 11.44 19.58
C GLY A 399 -13.74 12.59 20.58
N ASP A 400 -14.77 12.92 21.34
CA ASP A 400 -14.65 13.90 22.41
C ASP A 400 -13.71 13.39 23.51
N PRO A 401 -12.94 14.31 24.16
CA PRO A 401 -12.04 13.92 25.22
C PRO A 401 -12.79 13.24 26.37
N MET A 402 -12.42 12.01 26.68
CA MET A 402 -12.97 11.29 27.84
C MET A 402 -12.16 11.66 29.09
N PRO A 403 -12.82 12.07 30.20
CA PRO A 403 -12.11 12.42 31.42
C PRO A 403 -11.35 11.21 31.99
N LEU A 404 -10.13 11.47 32.41
CA LEU A 404 -9.26 10.50 33.08
C LEU A 404 -8.90 11.01 34.48
N PRO A 405 -8.71 10.10 35.46
CA PRO A 405 -8.18 10.50 36.77
C PRO A 405 -6.78 11.12 36.61
N VAL A 406 -6.51 12.13 37.44
CA VAL A 406 -5.16 12.72 37.51
C VAL A 406 -4.26 11.78 38.28
N VAL A 407 -3.21 11.31 37.64
CA VAL A 407 -2.19 10.43 38.24
C VAL A 407 -0.84 11.16 38.22
N PRO A 408 0.00 11.04 39.27
CA PRO A 408 1.29 11.69 39.32
C PRO A 408 2.18 11.40 38.11
N GLU A 409 2.92 12.41 37.63
CA GLU A 409 3.92 12.23 36.57
C GLU A 409 5.00 11.24 37.01
N GLY A 410 5.41 10.37 36.09
CA GLY A 410 6.42 9.35 36.37
C GLY A 410 5.89 8.01 36.90
N THR A 411 4.56 7.82 36.95
CA THR A 411 3.96 6.55 37.32
C THR A 411 4.41 5.45 36.35
N ILE A 412 5.16 4.47 36.85
CA ILE A 412 5.70 3.33 36.10
C ILE A 412 4.84 2.09 36.40
N GLY A 413 4.52 1.32 35.37
CA GLY A 413 3.79 0.05 35.51
C GLY A 413 2.64 -0.09 34.53
N ARG A 414 2.11 -1.31 34.45
CA ARG A 414 0.92 -1.61 33.63
C ARG A 414 -0.33 -1.10 34.34
N VAL A 415 -1.31 -0.71 33.54
CA VAL A 415 -2.62 -0.27 34.02
C VAL A 415 -3.63 -1.38 33.77
N PHE A 416 -4.23 -1.89 34.83
CA PHE A 416 -5.35 -2.80 34.76
C PHE A 416 -6.64 -1.99 34.92
N VAL A 417 -7.52 -2.07 33.93
CA VAL A 417 -8.79 -1.34 33.90
C VAL A 417 -9.92 -2.33 34.03
N THR A 418 -10.86 -2.01 34.90
CA THR A 418 -12.13 -2.74 35.00
C THR A 418 -13.29 -1.80 34.71
N VAL A 419 -14.30 -2.29 33.99
CA VAL A 419 -15.54 -1.55 33.73
C VAL A 419 -16.72 -2.45 34.05
N THR A 420 -17.59 -2.00 34.96
CA THR A 420 -18.79 -2.73 35.34
C THR A 420 -19.99 -2.24 34.52
N TYR A 421 -20.83 -3.19 34.10
CA TYR A 421 -22.07 -2.97 33.37
C TYR A 421 -23.22 -3.70 34.07
N ASP A 422 -24.24 -2.97 34.46
CA ASP A 422 -25.51 -3.56 34.92
C ASP A 422 -26.49 -3.57 33.73
N VAL A 423 -26.62 -4.70 33.05
CA VAL A 423 -27.36 -4.87 31.81
C VAL A 423 -28.80 -5.28 32.09
N ALA A 424 -29.75 -4.63 31.43
CA ALA A 424 -31.17 -5.01 31.54
C ALA A 424 -31.39 -6.41 30.96
N SER A 425 -32.14 -7.27 31.63
CA SER A 425 -32.32 -8.70 31.28
C SER A 425 -32.81 -8.89 29.84
N GLU A 426 -33.69 -8.01 29.35
CA GLU A 426 -34.19 -8.01 27.99
C GLU A 426 -33.12 -7.60 26.95
N SER A 427 -32.08 -6.93 27.38
CA SER A 427 -31.00 -6.39 26.53
C SER A 427 -29.75 -7.25 26.52
N GLU A 428 -29.68 -8.32 27.28
CA GLU A 428 -28.48 -9.15 27.46
C GLU A 428 -27.93 -9.70 26.14
N GLY A 429 -28.80 -10.27 25.31
CA GLY A 429 -28.40 -10.77 23.99
C GLY A 429 -27.85 -9.68 23.08
N ALA A 430 -28.41 -8.47 23.12
CA ALA A 430 -27.93 -7.32 22.36
C ALA A 430 -26.58 -6.80 22.90
N PHE A 431 -26.38 -6.82 24.22
CA PHE A 431 -25.10 -6.46 24.84
C PHE A 431 -23.98 -7.43 24.45
N LEU A 432 -24.24 -8.73 24.57
CA LEU A 432 -23.27 -9.77 24.18
C LEU A 432 -22.91 -9.69 22.69
N ALA A 433 -23.86 -9.41 21.82
CA ALA A 433 -23.60 -9.21 20.39
C ALA A 433 -22.67 -7.99 20.11
N ARG A 434 -22.71 -6.96 20.98
CA ARG A 434 -21.83 -5.78 20.86
C ARG A 434 -20.49 -5.95 21.59
N SER A 435 -20.35 -6.93 22.46
CA SER A 435 -19.13 -7.15 23.25
C SER A 435 -17.91 -7.43 22.38
N ASP A 436 -18.10 -8.08 21.24
CA ASP A 436 -16.99 -8.33 20.28
C ASP A 436 -16.50 -7.02 19.61
N GLN A 437 -17.42 -6.11 19.30
CA GLN A 437 -17.06 -4.77 18.81
C GLN A 437 -16.31 -3.96 19.88
N LEU A 438 -16.75 -4.05 21.16
CA LEU A 438 -16.10 -3.42 22.29
C LEU A 438 -14.68 -3.97 22.50
N LYS A 439 -14.49 -5.29 22.42
CA LYS A 439 -13.17 -5.94 22.42
C LYS A 439 -12.26 -5.39 21.34
N HIS A 440 -12.74 -5.34 20.10
CA HIS A 440 -11.96 -4.79 18.98
C HIS A 440 -11.61 -3.33 19.20
N PHE A 441 -12.52 -2.51 19.71
CA PHE A 441 -12.26 -1.11 20.07
C PHE A 441 -11.12 -1.01 21.10
N ARG A 442 -11.23 -1.72 22.25
CA ARG A 442 -10.20 -1.67 23.30
C ARG A 442 -8.84 -2.14 22.79
N GLN A 443 -8.82 -3.24 22.07
CA GLN A 443 -7.57 -3.83 21.55
C GLN A 443 -6.90 -2.95 20.48
N ARG A 444 -7.65 -2.38 19.54
CA ARG A 444 -7.05 -1.53 18.49
C ARG A 444 -6.49 -0.22 19.03
N THR A 445 -7.08 0.32 20.11
CA THR A 445 -6.64 1.60 20.69
C THR A 445 -5.51 1.45 21.70
N GLY A 446 -5.35 0.29 22.38
CA GLY A 446 -4.25 0.16 23.35
C GLY A 446 -4.26 -1.08 24.24
N ALA A 447 -5.39 -1.75 24.42
CA ALA A 447 -5.47 -2.91 25.29
C ALA A 447 -4.64 -4.10 24.78
N ILE A 448 -3.89 -4.73 25.66
CA ILE A 448 -3.09 -5.93 25.39
C ILE A 448 -3.95 -7.17 25.57
N GLU A 449 -4.65 -7.24 26.70
CA GLU A 449 -5.57 -8.31 27.07
C GLU A 449 -6.95 -7.71 27.26
N TRP A 450 -7.96 -8.46 26.91
CA TRP A 450 -9.35 -8.07 27.10
C TRP A 450 -10.18 -9.30 27.47
N ARG A 451 -11.00 -9.18 28.50
CA ARG A 451 -11.95 -10.22 28.92
C ARG A 451 -13.25 -9.60 29.39
N LEU A 452 -14.34 -10.35 29.23
CA LEU A 452 -15.65 -10.04 29.77
C LEU A 452 -16.05 -11.20 30.68
N PHE A 453 -16.40 -10.87 31.91
CA PHE A 453 -16.87 -11.82 32.93
C PHE A 453 -18.31 -11.54 33.26
N VAL A 454 -19.02 -12.57 33.67
CA VAL A 454 -20.38 -12.49 34.26
C VAL A 454 -20.23 -12.57 35.78
N ASP A 455 -20.97 -11.77 36.53
CA ASP A 455 -21.06 -11.86 37.99
C ASP A 455 -22.11 -12.88 38.36
N GLU A 456 -21.70 -14.04 38.84
CA GLU A 456 -22.60 -15.13 39.26
C GLU A 456 -23.50 -14.72 40.43
N ALA A 457 -23.03 -13.79 41.28
CA ALA A 457 -23.79 -13.34 42.45
C ALA A 457 -24.84 -12.27 42.09
N THR A 458 -24.68 -11.58 40.98
CA THR A 458 -25.55 -10.48 40.57
C THR A 458 -25.97 -10.69 39.12
N PRO A 459 -27.12 -11.33 38.84
CA PRO A 459 -27.59 -11.55 37.48
C PRO A 459 -27.70 -10.25 36.69
N GLY A 460 -27.24 -10.28 35.43
CA GLY A 460 -27.21 -9.11 34.55
C GLY A 460 -25.97 -8.20 34.74
N ARG A 461 -25.11 -8.49 35.73
CA ARG A 461 -23.86 -7.73 35.92
C ARG A 461 -22.70 -8.34 35.14
N TYR A 462 -22.03 -7.52 34.35
CA TYR A 462 -20.87 -7.86 33.57
C TYR A 462 -19.67 -7.03 33.98
N LEU A 463 -18.48 -7.66 34.01
CA LEU A 463 -17.20 -7.03 34.31
C LEU A 463 -16.29 -7.14 33.08
N GLU A 464 -16.07 -6.01 32.39
CA GLU A 464 -15.02 -5.88 31.37
C GLU A 464 -13.70 -5.64 32.07
N THR A 465 -12.66 -6.36 31.66
CA THR A 465 -11.29 -6.14 32.15
C THR A 465 -10.33 -6.03 30.98
N TYR A 466 -9.37 -5.12 31.06
CA TYR A 466 -8.28 -5.05 30.09
C TYR A 466 -7.00 -4.46 30.69
N LEU A 467 -5.86 -4.84 30.10
CA LEU A 467 -4.54 -4.42 30.49
C LEU A 467 -3.94 -3.47 29.46
N VAL A 468 -3.26 -2.41 29.91
CA VAL A 468 -2.53 -1.44 29.07
C VAL A 468 -1.08 -1.35 29.53
N GLU A 469 -0.13 -1.13 28.59
CA GLU A 469 1.33 -1.18 28.89
C GLU A 469 1.78 -0.13 29.92
N SER A 470 1.15 1.04 29.95
CA SER A 470 1.48 2.14 30.88
C SER A 470 0.35 3.14 30.99
N TRP A 471 0.42 4.04 31.98
CA TRP A 471 -0.51 5.15 32.12
C TRP A 471 -0.50 6.08 30.90
N GLN A 472 0.67 6.38 30.35
CA GLN A 472 0.78 7.20 29.14
C GLN A 472 0.11 6.52 27.92
N GLU A 473 0.24 5.20 27.79
CA GLU A 473 -0.44 4.47 26.72
C GLU A 473 -1.97 4.44 26.97
N HIS A 474 -2.41 4.41 28.20
CA HIS A 474 -3.84 4.52 28.56
C HIS A 474 -4.40 5.92 28.19
N GLN A 475 -3.67 6.98 28.48
CA GLN A 475 -4.03 8.34 28.02
C GLN A 475 -4.12 8.41 26.49
N ARG A 476 -3.15 7.82 25.78
CA ARG A 476 -3.18 7.70 24.32
C ARG A 476 -4.35 6.86 23.83
N GLN A 477 -4.72 5.79 24.55
CA GLN A 477 -5.88 4.96 24.23
C GLN A 477 -7.16 5.79 24.18
N HIS A 478 -7.38 6.64 25.17
CA HIS A 478 -8.51 7.55 25.21
C HIS A 478 -8.48 8.59 24.09
N ALA A 479 -7.31 9.18 23.82
CA ALA A 479 -7.13 10.15 22.73
C ALA A 479 -7.25 9.53 21.31
N ARG A 480 -7.15 8.21 21.19
CA ARG A 480 -7.30 7.46 19.94
C ARG A 480 -8.74 7.02 19.64
N ALA A 481 -9.66 7.18 20.59
CA ALA A 481 -11.07 6.87 20.38
C ALA A 481 -11.66 7.74 19.28
N THR A 482 -12.45 7.14 18.41
CA THR A 482 -13.12 7.84 17.30
C THR A 482 -14.58 8.13 17.66
N GLN A 483 -15.26 8.95 16.86
CA GLN A 483 -16.70 9.18 16.99
C GLN A 483 -17.49 7.86 16.88
N HIS A 484 -17.07 6.98 15.99
CA HIS A 484 -17.67 5.64 15.87
C HIS A 484 -17.51 4.81 17.15
N ASP A 485 -16.36 4.90 17.84
CA ASP A 485 -16.15 4.22 19.12
C ASP A 485 -17.06 4.79 20.22
N GLN A 486 -17.26 6.09 20.23
CA GLN A 486 -18.16 6.76 21.18
C GLN A 486 -19.62 6.44 20.91
N GLN A 487 -20.02 6.31 19.64
CA GLN A 487 -21.36 5.83 19.28
C GLN A 487 -21.60 4.42 19.80
N LEU A 488 -20.62 3.49 19.62
CA LEU A 488 -20.70 2.15 20.18
C LEU A 488 -20.88 2.18 21.70
N LEU A 489 -20.11 3.00 22.41
CA LEU A 489 -20.24 3.14 23.85
C LEU A 489 -21.61 3.71 24.25
N SER A 490 -22.14 4.69 23.52
CA SER A 490 -23.47 5.26 23.72
C SER A 490 -24.58 4.23 23.45
N GLU A 491 -24.41 3.36 22.45
CA GLU A 491 -25.36 2.27 22.20
C GLU A 491 -25.35 1.23 23.33
N ILE A 492 -24.17 0.92 23.89
CA ILE A 492 -24.03 0.04 25.05
C ILE A 492 -24.72 0.66 26.29
N ASP A 493 -24.56 1.98 26.50
CA ASP A 493 -25.18 2.67 27.62
C ASP A 493 -26.71 2.57 27.60
N LYS A 494 -27.33 2.49 26.42
CA LYS A 494 -28.80 2.30 26.27
C LYS A 494 -29.29 0.91 26.64
N LEU A 495 -28.38 -0.07 26.74
CA LEU A 495 -28.71 -1.46 27.12
C LEU A 495 -28.60 -1.71 28.62
N LEU A 496 -28.13 -0.71 29.39
CA LEU A 496 -27.99 -0.80 30.83
C LEU A 496 -29.35 -0.62 31.54
N VAL A 497 -29.40 -1.08 32.76
CA VAL A 497 -30.56 -0.85 33.64
C VAL A 497 -30.80 0.66 33.80
N PRO A 498 -32.04 1.16 33.62
CA PRO A 498 -32.34 2.58 33.73
C PRO A 498 -31.80 3.22 35.02
N GLY A 499 -31.05 4.31 34.89
CA GLY A 499 -30.45 5.00 36.02
C GLY A 499 -29.04 4.53 36.42
N THR A 500 -28.56 3.41 35.87
CA THR A 500 -27.19 2.96 36.07
C THR A 500 -26.23 3.57 35.00
N LYS A 501 -24.95 3.62 35.30
CA LYS A 501 -23.90 4.06 34.42
C LYS A 501 -22.72 3.08 34.48
N ARG A 502 -21.92 3.06 33.43
CA ARG A 502 -20.65 2.32 33.45
C ARG A 502 -19.73 2.87 34.52
N GLU A 503 -19.20 2.00 35.38
CA GLU A 503 -18.22 2.37 36.39
C GLU A 503 -16.85 1.82 36.01
N ALA A 504 -15.89 2.72 35.79
CA ALA A 504 -14.52 2.37 35.41
C ALA A 504 -13.56 2.58 36.57
N HIS A 505 -12.78 1.54 36.90
CA HIS A 505 -11.72 1.62 37.89
C HIS A 505 -10.37 1.33 37.26
N HIS A 506 -9.32 2.02 37.73
CA HIS A 506 -7.96 1.93 37.23
C HIS A 506 -7.03 1.46 38.32
N TYR A 507 -6.33 0.35 38.10
CA TYR A 507 -5.38 -0.24 39.03
C TYR A 507 -4.00 -0.18 38.43
N LEU A 508 -3.04 0.34 39.15
CA LEU A 508 -1.63 0.37 38.77
C LEU A 508 -0.89 -0.81 39.40
N THR A 509 0.04 -1.40 38.66
CA THR A 509 0.90 -2.44 39.23
C THR A 509 1.66 -1.87 40.42
N ALA A 510 1.54 -2.51 41.59
CA ALA A 510 2.27 -2.09 42.77
C ALA A 510 3.78 -2.15 42.49
N PRO A 511 4.58 -1.16 42.95
CA PRO A 511 6.02 -1.24 42.84
C PRO A 511 6.52 -2.49 43.58
N PRO A 512 7.57 -3.17 43.06
CA PRO A 512 8.15 -4.30 43.77
C PRO A 512 8.58 -3.83 45.16
N GLN A 513 8.19 -4.59 46.19
CA GLN A 513 8.71 -4.35 47.53
C GLN A 513 10.23 -4.54 47.48
N ARG A 514 10.97 -3.50 47.87
CA ARG A 514 12.43 -3.54 47.98
C ARG A 514 12.88 -4.35 49.18
#